data_741990b47e585d3b5e9acda309e28c30
#
_entry.id   741990b47e585d3b5e9acda309e28c30
#
_cell.length_a   1.000
_cell.length_b   1.000
_cell.length_c   1.000
_cell.angle_alpha   90.00
_cell.angle_beta   90.00
_cell.angle_gamma   90.00
#
_symmetry.space_group_name_H-M   'P 1'
#
loop_
_entity.id
_entity.type
_entity.pdbx_description
1 polymer ?
#
loop_
_entity_poly.entity_id
_entity_poly.type
_entity_poly.pdbx_seq_one_letter_code
_entity_poly.pdbx_strand_id
1 'polypeptide(L)'
;MSAHAMCKASHQGIGLATVELNDIGHVFATAIPQRGGTLREQAENALQSLDDVLRAEGTRQSIIRQTVFLTEPSQIDECRQIIRAFYGADLPVTSYVPQPLCDGKLLSIEAHGVRRGRCEVEIERVSEQLVMLRHDGLTWAYCTLVVPGTSTAGAYESTANTLRRIRSLLHGRGVRFDQVIRTWLYLGGIVAAEGTTQRYKELNRARADFYKDIPFLASYQRETRRGPVFPASTGIGTEGRDLTARAIALATDRDDIIAMALENPRQTSAYDYARSYSLQSPRFSRAMALSYGPDMTIFISGTASITNSESRHLGDAVAQTHEALDNIEALISEDNLGRHGLPGFGSSLEGLGQARVYIKRTEDYPGNPGSLHQAARRSAGDLHDGRCMSPRIAG
;
A
#
# COMPACT_ATOMS: atom_id res chain seq x y z
N MET A 1 -23.12 17.19 -0.82
CA MET A 1 -22.60 16.11 0.02
C MET A 1 -21.48 16.71 0.85
N SER A 2 -21.48 16.53 2.17
CA SER A 2 -20.38 17.01 3.03
C SER A 2 -19.16 16.15 2.74
N ALA A 3 -18.21 16.66 1.98
CA ALA A 3 -16.92 16.02 1.88
C ALA A 3 -16.31 16.01 3.28
N HIS A 4 -16.05 14.84 3.85
CA HIS A 4 -15.31 14.74 5.10
C HIS A 4 -13.94 15.37 4.86
N ALA A 5 -13.67 16.48 5.54
CA ALA A 5 -12.44 17.22 5.36
C ALA A 5 -11.28 16.36 5.88
N MET A 6 -10.36 16.02 5.00
CA MET A 6 -9.10 15.43 5.41
C MET A 6 -8.21 16.52 6.01
N CYS A 7 -7.81 16.33 7.26
CA CYS A 7 -6.83 17.20 7.90
C CYS A 7 -5.43 16.64 7.72
N LYS A 8 -4.49 17.47 7.31
CA LYS A 8 -3.08 17.11 7.13
C LYS A 8 -2.18 18.02 7.94
N ALA A 9 -1.15 17.45 8.54
CA ALA A 9 -0.13 18.18 9.27
C ALA A 9 1.24 17.54 9.05
N SER A 10 2.28 18.37 9.14
CA SER A 10 3.68 17.89 9.15
C SER A 10 4.50 18.73 10.10
N HIS A 11 5.29 18.07 10.92
CA HIS A 11 6.18 18.72 11.86
C HIS A 11 7.32 17.80 12.28
N GLN A 12 8.57 18.29 12.22
CA GLN A 12 9.76 17.59 12.75
C GLN A 12 9.83 16.08 12.39
N GLY A 13 9.71 15.74 11.11
CA GLY A 13 9.79 14.36 10.63
C GLY A 13 8.53 13.53 10.85
N ILE A 14 7.45 14.12 11.36
CA ILE A 14 6.13 13.51 11.42
C ILE A 14 5.26 14.04 10.29
N GLY A 15 4.68 13.14 9.51
CA GLY A 15 3.56 13.43 8.62
C GLY A 15 2.29 12.81 9.20
N LEU A 16 1.19 13.55 9.20
CA LEU A 16 -0.10 13.15 9.74
C LEU A 16 -1.21 13.44 8.74
N ALA A 17 -2.11 12.48 8.54
CA ALA A 17 -3.38 12.72 7.86
C ALA A 17 -4.50 12.05 8.66
N THR A 18 -5.58 12.78 8.89
CA THR A 18 -6.77 12.28 9.59
C THR A 18 -8.01 12.49 8.73
N VAL A 19 -8.92 11.53 8.76
CA VAL A 19 -10.19 11.60 8.05
C VAL A 19 -11.23 10.76 8.78
N GLU A 20 -12.46 11.28 8.87
CA GLU A 20 -13.62 10.53 9.35
C GLU A 20 -14.27 9.82 8.16
N LEU A 21 -14.42 8.49 8.24
CA LEU A 21 -15.09 7.68 7.22
C LEU A 21 -15.92 6.62 7.90
N ASN A 22 -17.16 6.46 7.49
CA ASN A 22 -18.07 5.44 8.02
C ASN A 22 -18.10 5.42 9.56
N ASP A 23 -18.27 6.61 10.13
CA ASP A 23 -18.40 6.85 11.59
C ASP A 23 -17.18 6.47 12.45
N ILE A 24 -16.02 6.24 11.84
CA ILE A 24 -14.74 6.09 12.55
C ILE A 24 -13.69 7.04 12.01
N GLY A 25 -12.79 7.50 12.89
CA GLY A 25 -11.63 8.30 12.50
C GLY A 25 -10.48 7.40 12.03
N HIS A 26 -9.94 7.69 10.85
CA HIS A 26 -8.71 7.07 10.36
C HIS A 26 -7.54 8.02 10.55
N VAL A 27 -6.46 7.52 11.14
CA VAL A 27 -5.23 8.28 11.41
C VAL A 27 -4.06 7.61 10.71
N PHE A 28 -3.50 8.28 9.73
CA PHE A 28 -2.30 7.85 9.01
C PHE A 28 -1.15 8.72 9.50
N ALA A 29 -0.16 8.10 10.10
CA ALA A 29 1.02 8.80 10.59
C ALA A 29 2.29 8.21 9.97
N THR A 30 3.27 9.07 9.76
CA THR A 30 4.59 8.67 9.29
C THR A 30 5.64 9.33 10.16
N ALA A 31 6.67 8.57 10.57
CA ALA A 31 7.77 9.08 11.38
C ALA A 31 9.12 8.80 10.70
N ILE A 32 9.90 9.89 10.53
CA ILE A 32 11.31 9.85 10.11
C ILE A 32 12.14 10.31 11.31
N PRO A 33 13.13 9.53 11.75
CA PRO A 33 13.95 9.91 12.89
C PRO A 33 14.71 11.22 12.61
N GLN A 34 14.69 12.13 13.58
CA GLN A 34 15.37 13.41 13.49
C GLN A 34 16.75 13.39 14.16
N ARG A 35 16.99 12.41 15.01
CA ARG A 35 18.23 12.23 15.78
C ARG A 35 18.56 10.75 15.94
N GLY A 36 19.79 10.46 16.36
CA GLY A 36 20.32 9.12 16.59
C GLY A 36 21.29 8.67 15.50
N GLY A 37 22.38 8.01 15.90
CA GLY A 37 23.41 7.46 15.01
C GLY A 37 23.25 5.96 14.76
N THR A 38 22.63 5.24 15.69
CA THR A 38 22.40 3.79 15.62
C THR A 38 20.95 3.49 15.23
N LEU A 39 20.70 2.25 14.78
CA LEU A 39 19.34 1.80 14.48
C LEU A 39 18.40 1.95 15.69
N ARG A 40 18.88 1.54 16.87
CA ARG A 40 18.10 1.63 18.11
C ARG A 40 17.71 3.07 18.42
N GLU A 41 18.66 3.99 18.41
CA GLU A 41 18.40 5.41 18.70
C GLU A 41 17.44 6.03 17.70
N GLN A 42 17.58 5.70 16.41
CA GLN A 42 16.66 6.19 15.38
C GLN A 42 15.26 5.57 15.51
N ALA A 43 15.18 4.27 15.80
CA ALA A 43 13.91 3.60 16.02
C ALA A 43 13.16 4.17 17.24
N GLU A 44 13.84 4.32 18.37
CA GLU A 44 13.28 4.91 19.57
C GLU A 44 12.82 6.35 19.35
N ASN A 45 13.61 7.16 18.62
CA ASN A 45 13.22 8.52 18.27
C ASN A 45 11.96 8.56 17.38
N ALA A 46 11.91 7.74 16.33
CA ALA A 46 10.75 7.68 15.44
C ALA A 46 9.50 7.16 16.17
N LEU A 47 9.66 6.13 17.02
CA LEU A 47 8.56 5.57 17.80
C LEU A 47 8.03 6.56 18.84
N GLN A 48 8.91 7.30 19.52
CA GLN A 48 8.48 8.33 20.48
C GLN A 48 7.68 9.43 19.79
N SER A 49 8.18 9.95 18.66
CA SER A 49 7.48 10.97 17.88
C SER A 49 6.12 10.47 17.38
N LEU A 50 6.06 9.20 16.99
CA LEU A 50 4.81 8.56 16.56
C LEU A 50 3.84 8.39 17.74
N ASP A 51 4.34 7.98 18.91
CA ASP A 51 3.55 7.81 20.14
C ASP A 51 2.87 9.13 20.56
N ASP A 52 3.63 10.22 20.55
CA ASP A 52 3.12 11.55 20.92
C ASP A 52 1.94 11.96 20.03
N VAL A 53 2.07 11.80 18.71
CA VAL A 53 0.99 12.12 17.76
C VAL A 53 -0.19 11.18 17.91
N LEU A 54 0.04 9.88 18.02
CA LEU A 54 -1.04 8.90 18.15
C LEU A 54 -1.80 9.02 19.47
N ARG A 55 -1.14 9.46 20.53
CA ARG A 55 -1.81 9.81 21.82
C ARG A 55 -2.67 11.05 21.66
N ALA A 56 -2.15 12.11 21.02
CA ALA A 56 -2.91 13.31 20.75
C ALA A 56 -4.17 13.03 19.92
N GLU A 57 -4.09 12.12 18.96
CA GLU A 57 -5.21 11.69 18.13
C GLU A 57 -6.09 10.59 18.78
N GLY A 58 -5.78 10.15 20.01
CA GLY A 58 -6.53 9.11 20.72
C GLY A 58 -6.45 7.71 20.08
N THR A 59 -5.41 7.44 19.28
CA THR A 59 -5.28 6.19 18.52
C THR A 59 -4.10 5.30 18.93
N ARG A 60 -3.38 5.65 20.00
CA ARG A 60 -2.18 4.91 20.42
C ARG A 60 -2.41 3.40 20.63
N GLN A 61 -3.54 3.04 21.23
CA GLN A 61 -3.93 1.64 21.48
C GLN A 61 -4.69 1.01 20.32
N SER A 62 -5.05 1.79 19.32
CA SER A 62 -5.90 1.41 18.18
C SER A 62 -5.15 1.40 16.86
N ILE A 63 -3.81 1.24 16.90
CA ILE A 63 -3.00 1.05 15.69
C ILE A 63 -3.28 -0.36 15.16
N ILE A 64 -3.69 -0.45 13.91
CA ILE A 64 -4.06 -1.71 13.26
C ILE A 64 -2.94 -2.26 12.39
N ARG A 65 -2.18 -1.39 11.72
CA ARG A 65 -1.08 -1.81 10.87
C ARG A 65 0.08 -0.82 10.90
N GLN A 66 1.27 -1.34 10.65
CA GLN A 66 2.51 -0.57 10.57
C GLN A 66 3.40 -1.10 9.44
N THR A 67 4.18 -0.22 8.84
CA THR A 67 5.28 -0.58 7.93
C THR A 67 6.54 0.10 8.40
N VAL A 68 7.59 -0.67 8.54
CA VAL A 68 8.93 -0.18 8.83
C VAL A 68 9.78 -0.40 7.59
N PHE A 69 10.27 0.68 7.02
CA PHE A 69 11.26 0.63 5.96
C PHE A 69 12.64 0.70 6.60
N LEU A 70 13.53 -0.17 6.18
CA LEU A 70 14.86 -0.36 6.76
C LEU A 70 15.91 -0.34 5.66
N THR A 71 17.04 0.31 5.92
CA THR A 71 18.14 0.35 4.96
C THR A 71 18.79 -1.02 4.81
N GLU A 72 19.01 -1.73 5.93
CA GLU A 72 19.76 -2.98 5.95
C GLU A 72 18.87 -4.19 6.32
N PRO A 73 18.81 -5.23 5.46
CA PRO A 73 18.06 -6.46 5.78
C PRO A 73 18.52 -7.13 7.09
N SER A 74 19.82 -7.07 7.39
CA SER A 74 20.42 -7.66 8.61
C SER A 74 19.90 -7.04 9.91
N GLN A 75 19.34 -5.84 9.86
CA GLN A 75 18.81 -5.11 11.01
C GLN A 75 17.34 -5.41 11.33
N ILE A 76 16.66 -6.23 10.53
CA ILE A 76 15.24 -6.52 10.68
C ILE A 76 14.93 -7.13 12.05
N ASP A 77 15.73 -8.07 12.51
CA ASP A 77 15.48 -8.77 13.78
C ASP A 77 15.68 -7.86 14.99
N GLU A 78 16.71 -7.02 14.98
CA GLU A 78 16.90 -5.99 16.02
C GLU A 78 15.73 -5.00 16.05
N CYS A 79 15.33 -4.48 14.87
CA CYS A 79 14.21 -3.57 14.76
C CYS A 79 12.91 -4.20 15.25
N ARG A 80 12.66 -5.48 14.93
CA ARG A 80 11.50 -6.24 15.40
C ARG A 80 11.47 -6.32 16.93
N GLN A 81 12.61 -6.56 17.57
CA GLN A 81 12.69 -6.61 19.05
C GLN A 81 12.35 -5.25 19.66
N ILE A 82 12.87 -4.15 19.11
CA ILE A 82 12.57 -2.79 19.56
C ILE A 82 11.08 -2.49 19.44
N ILE A 83 10.48 -2.78 18.29
CA ILE A 83 9.06 -2.56 18.01
C ILE A 83 8.17 -3.38 18.96
N ARG A 84 8.49 -4.65 19.19
CA ARG A 84 7.76 -5.52 20.14
C ARG A 84 7.83 -4.98 21.56
N ALA A 85 9.01 -4.55 21.99
CA ALA A 85 9.19 -3.97 23.32
C ALA A 85 8.38 -2.68 23.51
N PHE A 86 8.29 -1.86 22.45
CA PHE A 86 7.56 -0.60 22.48
C PHE A 86 6.04 -0.77 22.57
N TYR A 87 5.47 -1.68 21.77
CA TYR A 87 4.02 -1.87 21.71
C TYR A 87 3.47 -2.87 22.72
N GLY A 88 4.26 -3.87 23.10
CA GLY A 88 3.79 -4.95 23.99
C GLY A 88 2.55 -5.65 23.42
N ALA A 89 1.46 -5.67 24.20
CA ALA A 89 0.20 -6.29 23.81
C ALA A 89 -0.53 -5.54 22.68
N ASP A 90 -0.21 -4.26 22.47
CA ASP A 90 -0.83 -3.41 21.44
C ASP A 90 -0.12 -3.50 20.08
N LEU A 91 0.72 -4.52 19.87
CA LEU A 91 1.51 -4.66 18.65
C LEU A 91 0.61 -4.72 17.41
N PRO A 92 0.72 -3.75 16.47
CA PRO A 92 -0.01 -3.80 15.20
C PRO A 92 0.58 -4.86 14.28
N VAL A 93 -0.17 -5.28 13.26
CA VAL A 93 0.46 -6.06 12.18
C VAL A 93 1.55 -5.22 11.52
N THR A 94 2.80 -5.69 11.64
CA THR A 94 3.98 -4.92 11.22
C THR A 94 4.70 -5.60 10.07
N SER A 95 4.93 -4.84 9.00
CA SER A 95 5.74 -5.27 7.86
C SER A 95 7.11 -4.61 7.92
N TYR A 96 8.16 -5.40 7.85
CA TYR A 96 9.54 -4.94 7.73
C TYR A 96 9.96 -5.05 6.28
N VAL A 97 10.29 -3.91 5.68
CA VAL A 97 10.60 -3.81 4.24
C VAL A 97 12.04 -3.31 4.10
N PRO A 98 12.97 -4.16 3.64
CA PRO A 98 14.36 -3.77 3.44
C PRO A 98 14.46 -2.89 2.19
N GLN A 99 14.43 -1.58 2.41
CA GLN A 99 14.44 -0.59 1.36
C GLN A 99 15.14 0.67 1.85
N PRO A 100 16.32 1.00 1.30
CA PRO A 100 17.08 2.18 1.69
C PRO A 100 16.26 3.47 1.54
N LEU A 101 16.41 4.36 2.50
CA LEU A 101 15.80 5.69 2.46
C LEU A 101 16.72 6.67 1.73
N CYS A 102 16.13 7.59 0.98
CA CYS A 102 16.89 8.55 0.18
C CYS A 102 17.59 9.64 1.02
N ASP A 103 17.16 9.85 2.24
CA ASP A 103 17.71 10.85 3.18
C ASP A 103 18.84 10.31 4.08
N GLY A 104 19.27 9.06 3.83
CA GLY A 104 20.36 8.40 4.57
C GLY A 104 19.96 7.94 5.98
N LYS A 105 18.69 8.00 6.35
CA LYS A 105 18.20 7.43 7.61
C LYS A 105 18.19 5.90 7.55
N LEU A 106 18.36 5.25 8.72
CA LEU A 106 18.38 3.79 8.81
C LEU A 106 17.00 3.18 8.75
N LEU A 107 15.97 3.94 9.17
CA LEU A 107 14.58 3.48 9.09
C LEU A 107 13.58 4.65 8.96
N SER A 108 12.37 4.29 8.54
CA SER A 108 11.19 5.12 8.71
C SER A 108 9.98 4.25 9.04
N ILE A 109 9.01 4.82 9.76
CA ILE A 109 7.83 4.09 10.23
C ILE A 109 6.58 4.76 9.69
N GLU A 110 5.69 3.96 9.13
CA GLU A 110 4.33 4.37 8.81
C GLU A 110 3.34 3.59 9.66
N ALA A 111 2.35 4.26 10.22
CA ALA A 111 1.30 3.65 11.02
C ALA A 111 -0.09 4.07 10.51
N HIS A 112 -1.06 3.16 10.69
CA HIS A 112 -2.47 3.43 10.50
C HIS A 112 -3.21 3.02 11.76
N GLY A 113 -3.80 3.98 12.42
CA GLY A 113 -4.66 3.79 13.59
C GLY A 113 -6.10 4.16 13.28
N VAL A 114 -7.01 3.73 14.14
CA VAL A 114 -8.42 4.09 14.07
C VAL A 114 -8.85 4.72 15.39
N ARG A 115 -9.66 5.76 15.30
CA ARG A 115 -10.26 6.44 16.44
C ARG A 115 -11.72 6.03 16.50
N ARG A 116 -12.22 5.73 17.70
CA ARG A 116 -13.65 5.52 17.92
C ARG A 116 -14.41 6.78 17.51
N GLY A 117 -15.39 6.60 16.65
CA GLY A 117 -16.36 7.63 16.29
C GLY A 117 -17.69 7.37 16.99
N ARG A 118 -18.77 7.32 16.19
CA ARG A 118 -20.11 7.04 16.69
C ARG A 118 -20.41 5.56 16.88
N CYS A 119 -19.62 4.68 16.27
CA CYS A 119 -19.79 3.23 16.36
C CYS A 119 -18.72 2.58 17.25
N GLU A 120 -19.03 1.39 17.75
CA GLU A 120 -18.06 0.57 18.46
C GLU A 120 -17.00 0.05 17.48
N VAL A 121 -15.76 0.01 17.97
CA VAL A 121 -14.60 -0.49 17.25
C VAL A 121 -13.98 -1.61 18.05
N GLU A 122 -13.92 -2.80 17.44
CA GLU A 122 -13.24 -3.97 18.00
C GLU A 122 -11.95 -4.23 17.19
N ILE A 123 -10.83 -4.36 17.89
CA ILE A 123 -9.53 -4.72 17.30
C ILE A 123 -9.06 -6.02 17.93
N GLU A 124 -9.02 -7.09 17.12
CA GLU A 124 -8.49 -8.39 17.50
C GLU A 124 -7.09 -8.57 16.94
N ARG A 125 -6.08 -8.64 17.80
CA ARG A 125 -4.69 -8.94 17.43
C ARG A 125 -4.48 -10.45 17.42
N VAL A 126 -4.84 -11.09 16.30
CA VAL A 126 -4.83 -12.55 16.15
C VAL A 126 -3.42 -13.13 16.27
N SER A 127 -2.47 -12.46 15.66
CA SER A 127 -1.05 -12.78 15.65
C SER A 127 -0.24 -11.59 15.13
N GLU A 128 1.08 -11.68 15.16
CA GLU A 128 1.95 -10.69 14.50
C GLU A 128 1.72 -10.56 12.99
N GLN A 129 1.04 -11.53 12.40
CA GLN A 129 0.77 -11.61 10.96
C GLN A 129 -0.65 -11.17 10.58
N LEU A 130 -1.56 -11.04 11.55
CA LEU A 130 -2.97 -10.77 11.29
C LEU A 130 -3.61 -9.96 12.41
N VAL A 131 -4.20 -8.83 12.04
CA VAL A 131 -5.09 -8.01 12.88
C VAL A 131 -6.45 -7.91 12.19
N MET A 132 -7.51 -8.12 12.96
CA MET A 132 -8.88 -7.91 12.53
C MET A 132 -9.41 -6.62 13.14
N LEU A 133 -10.14 -5.84 12.34
CA LEU A 133 -10.86 -4.65 12.78
C LEU A 133 -12.33 -4.84 12.44
N ARG A 134 -13.21 -4.72 13.44
CA ARG A 134 -14.66 -4.79 13.24
C ARG A 134 -15.33 -3.50 13.68
N HIS A 135 -16.18 -2.96 12.85
CA HIS A 135 -17.03 -1.82 13.15
C HIS A 135 -18.18 -1.78 12.15
N ASP A 136 -19.33 -1.34 12.57
CA ASP A 136 -20.51 -1.08 11.73
C ASP A 136 -20.81 -2.18 10.68
N GLY A 137 -20.78 -3.44 11.12
CA GLY A 137 -21.02 -4.61 10.24
C GLY A 137 -19.90 -4.91 9.24
N LEU A 138 -18.78 -4.16 9.29
CA LEU A 138 -17.60 -4.40 8.47
C LEU A 138 -16.56 -5.19 9.26
N THR A 139 -15.97 -6.19 8.63
CA THR A 139 -14.83 -6.96 9.14
C THR A 139 -13.64 -6.79 8.21
N TRP A 140 -12.66 -6.04 8.66
CA TRP A 140 -11.41 -5.83 7.96
C TRP A 140 -10.34 -6.78 8.45
N ALA A 141 -9.59 -7.39 7.54
CA ALA A 141 -8.42 -8.19 7.85
C ALA A 141 -7.17 -7.53 7.27
N TYR A 142 -6.20 -7.26 8.14
CA TYR A 142 -4.89 -6.72 7.76
C TYR A 142 -3.85 -7.80 8.01
N CYS A 143 -3.20 -8.29 6.96
CA CYS A 143 -2.19 -9.33 7.11
C CYS A 143 -0.86 -8.96 6.47
N THR A 144 0.22 -9.53 7.03
CA THR A 144 1.58 -9.49 6.50
C THR A 144 2.23 -10.85 6.62
N LEU A 145 3.02 -11.21 5.61
CA LEU A 145 3.84 -12.41 5.60
C LEU A 145 5.21 -12.11 5.02
N VAL A 146 6.22 -12.68 5.64
CA VAL A 146 7.57 -12.72 5.10
C VAL A 146 7.91 -14.18 4.77
N VAL A 147 8.35 -14.41 3.55
CA VAL A 147 8.89 -15.70 3.12
C VAL A 147 10.36 -15.48 2.80
N PRO A 148 11.26 -16.10 3.57
CA PRO A 148 12.69 -16.01 3.31
C PRO A 148 13.03 -16.49 1.90
N GLY A 149 13.82 -15.70 1.20
CA GLY A 149 14.38 -16.08 -0.09
C GLY A 149 15.51 -17.06 0.09
N THR A 150 15.24 -18.34 -0.12
CA THR A 150 16.29 -19.34 -0.15
C THR A 150 16.94 -19.43 -1.54
N SER A 151 18.16 -19.94 -1.63
CA SER A 151 18.81 -20.18 -2.91
C SER A 151 18.08 -21.21 -3.79
N THR A 152 17.19 -22.02 -3.18
CA THR A 152 16.45 -23.11 -3.82
C THR A 152 15.02 -22.75 -4.17
N ALA A 153 14.40 -21.78 -3.49
CA ALA A 153 13.02 -21.35 -3.78
C ALA A 153 13.01 -20.14 -4.70
N GLY A 154 12.55 -20.31 -5.93
CA GLY A 154 12.36 -19.23 -6.90
C GLY A 154 11.21 -18.28 -6.52
N ALA A 155 11.12 -17.16 -7.24
CA ALA A 155 10.08 -16.15 -7.03
C ALA A 155 8.68 -16.72 -7.26
N TYR A 156 8.52 -17.64 -8.21
CA TYR A 156 7.25 -18.34 -8.43
C TYR A 156 6.78 -19.10 -7.18
N GLU A 157 7.61 -20.00 -6.67
CA GLU A 157 7.25 -20.83 -5.52
C GLU A 157 7.05 -19.99 -4.24
N SER A 158 7.92 -19.00 -4.02
CA SER A 158 7.79 -18.08 -2.90
C SER A 158 6.47 -17.31 -2.96
N THR A 159 6.08 -16.84 -4.14
CA THR A 159 4.81 -16.11 -4.33
C THR A 159 3.60 -17.03 -4.15
N ALA A 160 3.61 -18.20 -4.78
CA ALA A 160 2.52 -19.18 -4.67
C ALA A 160 2.31 -19.63 -3.22
N ASN A 161 3.39 -19.91 -2.49
CA ASN A 161 3.34 -20.28 -1.08
C ASN A 161 2.81 -19.13 -0.21
N THR A 162 3.27 -17.90 -0.46
CA THR A 162 2.81 -16.72 0.26
C THR A 162 1.30 -16.51 0.09
N LEU A 163 0.81 -16.58 -1.14
CA LEU A 163 -0.63 -16.40 -1.42
C LEU A 163 -1.48 -17.52 -0.78
N ARG A 164 -1.02 -18.77 -0.79
CA ARG A 164 -1.70 -19.89 -0.07
C ARG A 164 -1.74 -19.64 1.45
N ARG A 165 -0.64 -19.17 2.04
CA ARG A 165 -0.57 -18.85 3.48
C ARG A 165 -1.50 -17.69 3.85
N ILE A 166 -1.54 -16.61 3.06
CA ILE A 166 -2.50 -15.51 3.25
C ILE A 166 -3.93 -16.06 3.20
N ARG A 167 -4.26 -16.90 2.22
CA ARG A 167 -5.58 -17.53 2.13
C ARG A 167 -5.93 -18.33 3.38
N SER A 168 -4.99 -19.11 3.90
CA SER A 168 -5.20 -19.90 5.12
C SER A 168 -5.40 -19.03 6.36
N LEU A 169 -4.61 -17.95 6.51
CA LEU A 169 -4.76 -17.00 7.61
C LEU A 169 -6.14 -16.32 7.62
N LEU A 170 -6.59 -15.86 6.45
CA LEU A 170 -7.90 -15.23 6.30
C LEU A 170 -9.04 -16.21 6.58
N HIS A 171 -8.96 -17.41 5.97
CA HIS A 171 -9.98 -18.46 6.13
C HIS A 171 -10.17 -18.87 7.59
N GLY A 172 -9.09 -18.94 8.38
CA GLY A 172 -9.15 -19.22 9.82
C GLY A 172 -9.92 -18.17 10.64
N ARG A 173 -10.32 -17.06 10.04
CA ARG A 173 -11.10 -15.97 10.65
C ARG A 173 -12.40 -15.66 9.87
N GLY A 174 -12.87 -16.57 9.05
CA GLY A 174 -14.11 -16.43 8.30
C GLY A 174 -14.03 -15.45 7.13
N VAL A 175 -12.81 -14.99 6.75
CA VAL A 175 -12.61 -14.11 5.60
C VAL A 175 -12.12 -14.94 4.42
N ARG A 176 -12.78 -14.81 3.27
CA ARG A 176 -12.38 -15.54 2.05
C ARG A 176 -11.33 -14.76 1.28
N PHE A 177 -10.51 -15.44 0.49
CA PHE A 177 -9.48 -14.79 -0.31
C PHE A 177 -10.05 -13.94 -1.46
N ASP A 178 -11.22 -14.26 -1.96
CA ASP A 178 -11.95 -13.46 -2.95
C ASP A 178 -12.40 -12.09 -2.41
N GLN A 179 -12.35 -11.88 -1.08
CA GLN A 179 -12.63 -10.63 -0.40
C GLN A 179 -11.39 -9.73 -0.23
N VAL A 180 -10.22 -10.14 -0.76
CA VAL A 180 -9.02 -9.30 -0.77
C VAL A 180 -9.21 -8.14 -1.74
N ILE A 181 -8.98 -6.92 -1.23
CA ILE A 181 -9.14 -5.67 -1.98
C ILE A 181 -7.82 -5.02 -2.36
N ARG A 182 -6.77 -5.27 -1.57
CA ARG A 182 -5.46 -4.62 -1.75
C ARG A 182 -4.31 -5.55 -1.37
N THR A 183 -3.26 -5.58 -2.21
CA THR A 183 -2.01 -6.32 -1.93
C THR A 183 -0.79 -5.44 -2.16
N TRP A 184 0.29 -5.69 -1.40
CA TRP A 184 1.65 -5.21 -1.67
C TRP A 184 2.57 -6.42 -1.69
N LEU A 185 3.41 -6.49 -2.72
CA LEU A 185 4.37 -7.56 -2.92
C LEU A 185 5.77 -6.94 -3.05
N TYR A 186 6.54 -7.05 -1.99
CA TYR A 186 7.92 -6.56 -1.92
C TYR A 186 8.86 -7.73 -2.21
N LEU A 187 9.43 -7.76 -3.41
CA LEU A 187 10.25 -8.88 -3.89
C LEU A 187 11.73 -8.50 -3.95
N GLY A 188 12.55 -9.16 -3.17
CA GLY A 188 13.99 -9.00 -3.21
C GLY A 188 14.56 -9.32 -4.60
N GLY A 189 15.38 -8.37 -5.14
CA GLY A 189 15.96 -8.53 -6.47
C GLY A 189 14.92 -8.67 -7.60
N ILE A 190 13.84 -7.91 -7.56
CA ILE A 190 12.67 -8.03 -8.46
C ILE A 190 13.05 -8.09 -9.95
N VAL A 191 14.11 -7.39 -10.35
CA VAL A 191 14.61 -7.32 -11.75
C VAL A 191 15.69 -8.35 -12.06
N ALA A 192 16.15 -9.09 -11.05
CA ALA A 192 17.20 -10.09 -11.25
C ALA A 192 16.70 -11.23 -12.16
N ALA A 193 17.64 -11.78 -12.91
CA ALA A 193 17.37 -12.98 -13.70
C ALA A 193 17.05 -14.18 -12.79
N GLU A 194 16.11 -15.00 -13.24
CA GLU A 194 15.76 -16.28 -12.62
C GLU A 194 15.54 -17.31 -13.73
N GLY A 195 16.54 -18.14 -13.96
CA GLY A 195 16.59 -19.02 -15.14
C GLY A 195 16.62 -18.20 -16.43
N THR A 196 15.69 -18.46 -17.32
CA THR A 196 15.54 -17.76 -18.62
C THR A 196 14.63 -16.53 -18.56
N THR A 197 14.16 -16.18 -17.36
CA THR A 197 13.19 -15.11 -17.16
C THR A 197 13.64 -14.13 -16.05
N GLN A 198 12.74 -13.36 -15.53
CA GLN A 198 12.97 -12.35 -14.50
C GLN A 198 12.11 -12.65 -13.28
N ARG A 199 12.61 -12.41 -12.08
CA ARG A 199 11.88 -12.66 -10.82
C ARG A 199 10.50 -12.01 -10.80
N TYR A 200 10.35 -10.80 -11.32
CA TYR A 200 9.05 -10.13 -11.44
C TYR A 200 8.08 -10.90 -12.36
N LYS A 201 8.56 -11.45 -13.46
CA LYS A 201 7.72 -12.26 -14.38
C LYS A 201 7.27 -13.55 -13.71
N GLU A 202 8.13 -14.18 -12.93
CA GLU A 202 7.81 -15.38 -12.15
C GLU A 202 6.79 -15.10 -11.03
N LEU A 203 6.92 -13.94 -10.32
CA LEU A 203 5.90 -13.48 -9.38
C LEU A 203 4.53 -13.30 -10.07
N ASN A 204 4.51 -12.65 -11.24
CA ASN A 204 3.28 -12.44 -11.99
C ASN A 204 2.66 -13.74 -12.49
N ARG A 205 3.47 -14.71 -12.92
CA ARG A 205 3.03 -16.03 -13.31
C ARG A 205 2.36 -16.77 -12.14
N ALA A 206 3.02 -16.81 -10.97
CA ALA A 206 2.46 -17.44 -9.77
C ALA A 206 1.14 -16.77 -9.33
N ARG A 207 1.08 -15.43 -9.39
CA ARG A 207 -0.13 -14.68 -9.08
C ARG A 207 -1.25 -14.98 -10.08
N ALA A 208 -0.95 -15.04 -11.36
CA ALA A 208 -1.94 -15.33 -12.39
C ALA A 208 -2.52 -16.76 -12.24
N ASP A 209 -1.67 -17.74 -11.95
CA ASP A 209 -2.08 -19.11 -11.72
C ASP A 209 -2.94 -19.23 -10.45
N PHE A 210 -2.56 -18.55 -9.37
CA PHE A 210 -3.31 -18.56 -8.13
C PHE A 210 -4.67 -17.84 -8.23
N TYR A 211 -4.76 -16.77 -9.04
CA TYR A 211 -5.98 -15.95 -9.18
C TYR A 211 -6.98 -16.51 -10.21
N LYS A 212 -6.60 -17.54 -10.97
CA LYS A 212 -7.31 -17.99 -12.17
C LYS A 212 -8.82 -18.22 -11.96
N ASP A 213 -9.17 -18.85 -10.85
CA ASP A 213 -10.55 -19.28 -10.59
C ASP A 213 -11.17 -18.54 -9.38
N ILE A 214 -10.59 -17.40 -8.99
CA ILE A 214 -11.07 -16.62 -7.86
C ILE A 214 -12.01 -15.51 -8.35
N PRO A 215 -13.31 -15.55 -8.00
CA PRO A 215 -14.28 -14.52 -8.36
C PRO A 215 -14.19 -13.34 -7.40
N PHE A 216 -13.12 -12.54 -7.49
CA PHE A 216 -12.88 -11.44 -6.58
C PHE A 216 -14.07 -10.51 -6.45
N LEU A 217 -14.47 -10.27 -5.20
CA LEU A 217 -15.46 -9.28 -4.79
C LEU A 217 -16.84 -9.45 -5.46
N ALA A 218 -17.16 -10.63 -5.97
CA ALA A 218 -18.41 -10.89 -6.69
C ALA A 218 -19.66 -10.47 -5.89
N SER A 219 -19.63 -10.66 -4.57
CA SER A 219 -20.75 -10.29 -3.67
C SER A 219 -20.94 -8.77 -3.51
N TYR A 220 -19.94 -7.95 -3.86
CA TYR A 220 -19.93 -6.49 -3.66
C TYR A 220 -20.00 -5.71 -4.98
N GLN A 221 -20.22 -6.40 -6.09
CA GLN A 221 -20.23 -5.78 -7.41
C GLN A 221 -21.65 -5.48 -7.90
N ARG A 222 -21.78 -4.38 -8.64
CA ARG A 222 -23.01 -4.10 -9.38
C ARG A 222 -23.05 -4.92 -10.69
N GLU A 223 -24.23 -5.33 -11.11
CA GLU A 223 -24.46 -6.12 -12.34
C GLU A 223 -23.96 -5.45 -13.64
N THR A 224 -23.76 -4.14 -13.62
CA THR A 224 -23.35 -3.35 -14.79
C THR A 224 -21.89 -3.49 -15.15
N ARG A 225 -21.08 -4.19 -14.33
CA ARG A 225 -19.65 -4.27 -14.57
C ARG A 225 -19.27 -5.23 -15.70
N ARG A 226 -18.38 -4.78 -16.58
CA ARG A 226 -17.74 -5.59 -17.63
C ARG A 226 -16.24 -5.80 -17.31
N GLY A 227 -15.75 -7.03 -17.53
CA GLY A 227 -14.34 -7.39 -17.43
C GLY A 227 -13.93 -8.02 -16.08
N PRO A 228 -12.69 -8.52 -16.00
CA PRO A 228 -12.18 -9.21 -14.80
C PRO A 228 -11.97 -8.23 -13.65
N VAL A 229 -12.11 -8.75 -12.42
CA VAL A 229 -11.83 -8.03 -11.18
C VAL A 229 -10.61 -8.62 -10.52
N PHE A 230 -9.68 -7.77 -10.15
CA PHE A 230 -8.52 -8.14 -9.35
C PHE A 230 -8.32 -7.14 -8.21
N PRO A 231 -7.72 -7.55 -7.09
CA PRO A 231 -7.30 -6.59 -6.05
C PRO A 231 -6.41 -5.50 -6.63
N ALA A 232 -6.48 -4.30 -6.09
CA ALA A 232 -5.45 -3.31 -6.33
C ALA A 232 -4.11 -3.84 -5.81
N SER A 233 -3.00 -3.60 -6.51
CA SER A 233 -1.72 -4.20 -6.15
C SER A 233 -0.54 -3.28 -6.42
N THR A 234 0.51 -3.42 -5.59
CA THR A 234 1.81 -2.79 -5.80
C THR A 234 2.88 -3.88 -5.72
N GLY A 235 3.69 -4.01 -6.77
CA GLY A 235 4.87 -4.86 -6.80
C GLY A 235 6.12 -3.98 -6.80
N ILE A 236 6.99 -4.13 -5.80
CA ILE A 236 8.18 -3.30 -5.61
C ILE A 236 9.39 -4.18 -5.33
N GLY A 237 10.54 -3.79 -5.90
CA GLY A 237 11.83 -4.37 -5.57
C GLY A 237 12.32 -3.95 -4.18
N THR A 238 12.99 -4.87 -3.51
CA THR A 238 13.66 -4.61 -2.22
C THR A 238 15.08 -5.18 -2.25
N GLU A 239 15.86 -4.82 -1.26
CA GLU A 239 17.13 -5.48 -1.01
C GLU A 239 16.93 -6.93 -0.57
N GLY A 240 17.98 -7.75 -0.73
CA GLY A 240 17.92 -9.17 -0.41
C GLY A 240 17.18 -10.02 -1.45
N ARG A 241 16.63 -11.14 -1.01
CA ARG A 241 15.90 -12.10 -1.87
C ARG A 241 14.51 -12.47 -1.33
N ASP A 242 14.15 -11.99 -0.16
CA ASP A 242 12.89 -12.32 0.51
C ASP A 242 11.67 -11.79 -0.27
N LEU A 243 10.53 -12.39 0.00
CA LEU A 243 9.23 -11.86 -0.40
C LEU A 243 8.47 -11.44 0.86
N THR A 244 8.23 -10.15 1.01
CA THR A 244 7.27 -9.61 1.99
C THR A 244 5.96 -9.30 1.28
N ALA A 245 4.88 -9.93 1.71
CA ALA A 245 3.55 -9.69 1.17
C ALA A 245 2.62 -9.15 2.24
N ARG A 246 1.76 -8.22 1.83
CA ARG A 246 0.69 -7.65 2.66
C ARG A 246 -0.62 -7.75 1.92
N ALA A 247 -1.71 -7.97 2.66
CA ALA A 247 -3.04 -7.90 2.09
C ALA A 247 -4.01 -7.18 3.04
N ILE A 248 -5.01 -6.55 2.46
CA ILE A 248 -6.20 -6.05 3.14
C ILE A 248 -7.39 -6.76 2.50
N ALA A 249 -8.26 -7.32 3.34
CA ALA A 249 -9.52 -7.91 2.92
C ALA A 249 -10.68 -7.29 3.69
N LEU A 250 -11.86 -7.28 3.07
CA LEU A 250 -13.10 -6.80 3.67
C LEU A 250 -14.18 -7.88 3.54
N ALA A 251 -14.73 -8.31 4.67
CA ALA A 251 -15.91 -9.15 4.73
C ALA A 251 -17.07 -8.38 5.38
N THR A 252 -18.25 -8.48 4.80
CA THR A 252 -19.47 -7.86 5.33
C THR A 252 -20.71 -8.53 4.71
N ASP A 253 -21.80 -8.51 5.44
CA ASP A 253 -23.13 -8.90 4.95
C ASP A 253 -24.00 -7.67 4.61
N ARG A 254 -23.43 -6.46 4.70
CA ARG A 254 -24.11 -5.22 4.31
C ARG A 254 -24.30 -5.19 2.77
N ASP A 255 -25.49 -4.82 2.33
CA ASP A 255 -25.89 -4.74 0.91
C ASP A 255 -25.60 -3.36 0.28
N ASP A 256 -25.31 -2.35 1.09
CA ASP A 256 -24.94 -1.01 0.64
C ASP A 256 -23.45 -0.85 0.29
N ILE A 257 -22.63 -1.88 0.56
CA ILE A 257 -21.20 -1.87 0.24
C ILE A 257 -20.97 -2.22 -1.23
N ILE A 258 -20.27 -1.34 -1.93
CA ILE A 258 -19.88 -1.55 -3.33
C ILE A 258 -18.37 -1.54 -3.42
N ALA A 259 -17.81 -2.64 -3.92
CA ALA A 259 -16.41 -2.72 -4.28
C ALA A 259 -16.25 -2.63 -5.81
N MET A 260 -15.59 -1.58 -6.30
CA MET A 260 -15.42 -1.34 -7.72
C MET A 260 -13.94 -1.30 -8.08
N ALA A 261 -13.51 -2.21 -8.93
CA ALA A 261 -12.18 -2.12 -9.52
C ALA A 261 -12.16 -1.04 -10.60
N LEU A 262 -11.26 -0.10 -10.47
CA LEU A 262 -11.09 1.02 -11.40
C LEU A 262 -9.94 0.74 -12.35
N GLU A 263 -10.16 1.12 -13.62
CA GLU A 263 -9.12 1.18 -14.64
C GLU A 263 -8.88 2.64 -15.05
N ASN A 264 -7.66 2.91 -15.50
CA ASN A 264 -7.23 4.28 -15.79
C ASN A 264 -7.51 4.62 -17.25
N PRO A 265 -8.16 5.74 -17.57
CA PRO A 265 -8.44 6.13 -18.95
C PRO A 265 -7.18 6.44 -19.77
N ARG A 266 -6.05 6.72 -19.10
CA ARG A 266 -4.76 7.02 -19.74
C ARG A 266 -3.87 5.78 -19.94
N GLN A 267 -4.23 4.63 -19.37
CA GLN A 267 -3.38 3.44 -19.34
C GLN A 267 -4.14 2.20 -19.80
N THR A 268 -3.46 1.34 -20.54
CA THR A 268 -3.98 -0.02 -20.79
C THR A 268 -4.12 -0.78 -19.47
N SER A 269 -5.21 -1.53 -19.30
CA SER A 269 -5.40 -2.40 -18.13
C SER A 269 -4.22 -3.37 -17.98
N ALA A 270 -3.74 -3.55 -16.74
CA ALA A 270 -2.53 -4.35 -16.53
C ALA A 270 -2.68 -5.79 -17.01
N TYR A 271 -3.88 -6.36 -16.92
CA TYR A 271 -4.20 -7.72 -17.36
C TYR A 271 -4.35 -7.86 -18.90
N ASP A 272 -4.35 -6.74 -19.64
CA ASP A 272 -4.46 -6.69 -21.11
C ASP A 272 -3.15 -6.32 -21.82
N TYR A 273 -2.03 -6.27 -21.08
CA TYR A 273 -0.73 -6.02 -21.69
C TYR A 273 -0.39 -7.07 -22.75
N ALA A 274 0.16 -6.60 -23.86
CA ALA A 274 0.54 -7.45 -24.97
C ALA A 274 1.55 -8.52 -24.54
N ARG A 275 1.48 -9.71 -25.16
CA ARG A 275 2.39 -10.84 -24.88
C ARG A 275 3.87 -10.52 -25.14
N SER A 276 4.15 -9.48 -25.92
CA SER A 276 5.51 -8.96 -26.14
C SER A 276 6.18 -8.45 -24.85
N TYR A 277 5.40 -7.97 -23.86
CA TYR A 277 5.92 -7.52 -22.57
C TYR A 277 6.10 -8.68 -21.59
N SER A 278 5.17 -9.62 -21.56
CA SER A 278 5.22 -10.81 -20.73
C SER A 278 4.29 -11.89 -21.28
N LEU A 279 4.68 -13.16 -21.15
CA LEU A 279 3.82 -14.30 -21.51
C LEU A 279 2.54 -14.32 -20.66
N GLN A 280 2.61 -13.81 -19.42
CA GLN A 280 1.47 -13.62 -18.53
C GLN A 280 1.40 -12.17 -18.07
N SER A 281 0.31 -11.49 -18.42
CA SER A 281 0.05 -10.13 -17.96
C SER A 281 -0.19 -10.09 -16.44
N PRO A 282 0.24 -9.02 -15.76
CA PRO A 282 -0.01 -8.86 -14.34
C PRO A 282 -1.51 -8.85 -14.02
N ARG A 283 -1.92 -9.53 -12.96
CA ARG A 283 -3.32 -9.60 -12.52
C ARG A 283 -3.55 -8.62 -11.37
N PHE A 284 -3.90 -7.37 -11.70
CA PHE A 284 -4.33 -6.35 -10.73
C PHE A 284 -5.16 -5.29 -11.44
N SER A 285 -6.06 -4.63 -10.71
CA SER A 285 -6.78 -3.43 -11.17
C SER A 285 -6.01 -2.17 -10.78
N ARG A 286 -6.17 -1.09 -11.52
CA ARG A 286 -5.43 0.17 -11.28
C ARG A 286 -5.77 0.80 -9.95
N ALA A 287 -7.01 0.62 -9.47
CA ALA A 287 -7.41 0.89 -8.09
C ALA A 287 -8.58 0.00 -7.69
N MET A 288 -8.88 0.00 -6.40
CA MET A 288 -10.09 -0.54 -5.82
C MET A 288 -10.79 0.55 -5.03
N ALA A 289 -11.99 0.94 -5.48
CA ALA A 289 -12.88 1.84 -4.76
C ALA A 289 -13.86 1.03 -3.91
N LEU A 290 -14.02 1.44 -2.66
CA LEU A 290 -15.04 0.93 -1.75
C LEU A 290 -15.96 2.08 -1.36
N SER A 291 -17.24 1.99 -1.69
CA SER A 291 -18.25 2.93 -1.20
C SER A 291 -19.10 2.29 -0.10
N TYR A 292 -19.39 3.07 0.90
CA TYR A 292 -20.27 2.74 2.03
C TYR A 292 -21.11 3.99 2.37
N GLY A 293 -22.35 3.96 1.92
CA GLY A 293 -23.22 5.11 2.04
C GLY A 293 -22.67 6.33 1.28
N PRO A 294 -22.48 7.48 1.95
CA PRO A 294 -21.94 8.70 1.33
C PRO A 294 -20.40 8.69 1.21
N ASP A 295 -19.72 7.73 1.86
CA ASP A 295 -18.28 7.70 1.96
C ASP A 295 -17.64 6.77 0.92
N MET A 296 -16.39 7.06 0.56
CA MET A 296 -15.61 6.24 -0.33
C MET A 296 -14.14 6.20 0.08
N THR A 297 -13.54 5.02 0.01
CA THR A 297 -12.10 4.83 0.11
C THR A 297 -11.57 4.25 -1.21
N ILE A 298 -10.50 4.83 -1.75
CA ILE A 298 -9.86 4.34 -2.98
C ILE A 298 -8.45 3.83 -2.65
N PHE A 299 -8.20 2.55 -2.90
CA PHE A 299 -6.89 1.91 -2.78
C PHE A 299 -6.21 1.91 -4.14
N ILE A 300 -5.28 2.83 -4.37
CA ILE A 300 -4.59 3.01 -5.63
C ILE A 300 -3.43 2.01 -5.76
N SER A 301 -3.32 1.32 -6.88
CA SER A 301 -2.20 0.43 -7.22
C SER A 301 -0.91 1.21 -7.45
N GLY A 302 0.23 0.50 -7.46
CA GLY A 302 1.48 1.09 -7.91
C GLY A 302 1.31 1.69 -9.30
N THR A 303 1.58 2.99 -9.40
CA THR A 303 1.43 3.79 -10.63
C THR A 303 2.79 4.32 -11.03
N ALA A 304 3.13 4.22 -12.30
CA ALA A 304 4.37 4.70 -12.88
C ALA A 304 4.08 5.65 -14.04
N SER A 305 5.14 6.25 -14.59
CA SER A 305 5.10 7.08 -15.79
C SER A 305 4.84 6.22 -17.04
N ILE A 306 3.60 5.75 -17.18
CA ILE A 306 3.14 4.90 -18.28
C ILE A 306 1.88 5.52 -18.88
N THR A 307 1.88 5.71 -20.19
CA THR A 307 0.70 6.10 -20.96
C THR A 307 0.40 4.99 -21.96
N ASN A 308 -0.86 4.55 -22.03
CA ASN A 308 -1.24 3.30 -22.70
C ASN A 308 -0.44 2.12 -22.10
N SER A 309 0.50 1.54 -22.85
CA SER A 309 1.40 0.46 -22.43
C SER A 309 2.87 0.86 -22.46
N GLU A 310 3.18 2.14 -22.69
CA GLU A 310 4.54 2.63 -22.92
C GLU A 310 5.05 3.45 -21.74
N SER A 311 6.31 3.19 -21.35
CA SER A 311 7.03 4.02 -20.38
C SER A 311 7.36 5.38 -21.01
N ARG A 312 7.06 6.46 -20.29
CA ARG A 312 7.33 7.84 -20.70
C ARG A 312 8.49 8.42 -19.90
N HIS A 313 9.10 9.47 -20.44
CA HIS A 313 10.11 10.29 -19.74
C HIS A 313 11.30 9.47 -19.22
N LEU A 314 11.84 8.54 -20.04
CA LEU A 314 12.97 7.71 -19.65
C LEU A 314 14.18 8.58 -19.28
N GLY A 315 14.72 8.37 -18.07
CA GLY A 315 15.86 9.12 -17.54
C GLY A 315 15.53 10.46 -16.88
N ASP A 316 14.27 10.91 -16.89
CA ASP A 316 13.81 12.14 -16.24
C ASP A 316 12.85 11.83 -15.09
N ALA A 317 13.39 11.71 -13.86
CA ALA A 317 12.63 11.36 -12.67
C ALA A 317 11.56 12.41 -12.31
N VAL A 318 11.79 13.69 -12.62
CA VAL A 318 10.84 14.77 -12.36
C VAL A 318 9.64 14.64 -13.28
N ALA A 319 9.87 14.53 -14.59
CA ALA A 319 8.80 14.33 -15.56
C ALA A 319 8.05 13.00 -15.33
N GLN A 320 8.75 11.93 -14.93
CA GLN A 320 8.12 10.67 -14.54
C GLN A 320 7.20 10.83 -13.32
N THR A 321 7.59 11.65 -12.35
CA THR A 321 6.75 11.92 -11.18
C THR A 321 5.48 12.66 -11.57
N HIS A 322 5.57 13.70 -12.40
CA HIS A 322 4.39 14.42 -12.91
C HIS A 322 3.46 13.48 -13.67
N GLU A 323 3.95 12.69 -14.61
CA GLU A 323 3.14 11.73 -15.35
C GLU A 323 2.46 10.69 -14.45
N ALA A 324 3.15 10.23 -13.40
CA ALA A 324 2.57 9.32 -12.43
C ALA A 324 1.45 9.97 -11.62
N LEU A 325 1.61 11.24 -11.22
CA LEU A 325 0.58 12.02 -10.51
C LEU A 325 -0.61 12.31 -11.41
N ASP A 326 -0.40 12.70 -12.67
CA ASP A 326 -1.47 12.89 -13.66
C ASP A 326 -2.26 11.61 -13.89
N ASN A 327 -1.57 10.46 -13.91
CA ASN A 327 -2.22 9.16 -14.01
C ASN A 327 -3.08 8.85 -12.77
N ILE A 328 -2.60 9.19 -11.57
CA ILE A 328 -3.40 9.05 -10.33
C ILE A 328 -4.62 9.96 -10.38
N GLU A 329 -4.45 11.22 -10.74
CA GLU A 329 -5.55 12.19 -10.79
C GLU A 329 -6.63 11.76 -11.78
N ALA A 330 -6.25 11.34 -12.99
CA ALA A 330 -7.18 10.81 -13.98
C ALA A 330 -7.93 9.57 -13.48
N LEU A 331 -7.24 8.69 -12.74
CA LEU A 331 -7.81 7.44 -12.20
C LEU A 331 -8.89 7.70 -11.16
N ILE A 332 -8.69 8.69 -10.26
CA ILE A 332 -9.59 8.98 -9.13
C ILE A 332 -10.59 10.11 -9.43
N SER A 333 -10.57 10.68 -10.63
CA SER A 333 -11.46 11.77 -11.03
C SER A 333 -12.93 11.35 -10.99
N GLU A 334 -13.84 12.31 -10.74
CA GLU A 334 -15.28 12.09 -10.77
C GLU A 334 -15.75 11.52 -12.12
N ASP A 335 -15.18 12.03 -13.22
CA ASP A 335 -15.44 11.57 -14.57
C ASP A 335 -15.13 10.06 -14.73
N ASN A 336 -13.98 9.62 -14.23
CA ASN A 336 -13.59 8.22 -14.33
C ASN A 336 -14.43 7.32 -13.41
N LEU A 337 -14.72 7.77 -12.19
CA LEU A 337 -15.62 7.04 -11.29
C LEU A 337 -17.03 6.93 -11.86
N GLY A 338 -17.55 8.00 -12.48
CA GLY A 338 -18.83 7.97 -13.18
C GLY A 338 -18.87 6.94 -14.30
N ARG A 339 -17.81 6.81 -15.11
CA ARG A 339 -17.67 5.75 -16.15
C ARG A 339 -17.66 4.33 -15.57
N HIS A 340 -17.24 4.18 -14.31
CA HIS A 340 -17.26 2.91 -13.59
C HIS A 340 -18.57 2.68 -12.81
N GLY A 341 -19.59 3.52 -12.98
CA GLY A 341 -20.90 3.37 -12.33
C GLY A 341 -20.95 3.90 -10.90
N LEU A 342 -20.06 4.81 -10.54
CA LEU A 342 -19.98 5.50 -9.26
C LEU A 342 -20.14 7.03 -9.45
N PRO A 343 -21.28 7.51 -10.01
CA PRO A 343 -21.49 8.93 -10.24
C PRO A 343 -21.58 9.69 -8.91
N GLY A 344 -21.09 10.92 -8.89
CA GLY A 344 -21.06 11.79 -7.70
C GLY A 344 -19.95 11.45 -6.71
N PHE A 345 -19.12 10.45 -7.01
CA PHE A 345 -17.87 10.18 -6.29
C PHE A 345 -16.69 10.62 -7.15
N GLY A 346 -15.64 11.05 -6.49
CA GLY A 346 -14.39 11.45 -7.11
C GLY A 346 -13.47 12.09 -6.08
N SER A 347 -12.22 12.24 -6.44
CA SER A 347 -11.21 12.89 -5.61
C SER A 347 -10.17 13.58 -6.48
N SER A 348 -9.33 14.37 -5.85
CA SER A 348 -8.12 14.96 -6.41
C SER A 348 -6.88 14.45 -5.65
N LEU A 349 -5.69 14.87 -6.06
CA LEU A 349 -4.46 14.56 -5.34
C LEU A 349 -4.47 15.11 -3.90
N GLU A 350 -5.22 16.15 -3.62
CA GLU A 350 -5.41 16.68 -2.27
C GLU A 350 -6.15 15.70 -1.35
N GLY A 351 -6.98 14.82 -1.90
CA GLY A 351 -7.69 13.78 -1.17
C GLY A 351 -6.84 12.55 -0.80
N LEU A 352 -5.54 12.52 -1.16
CA LEU A 352 -4.66 11.42 -0.81
C LEU A 352 -4.27 11.46 0.68
N GLY A 353 -4.70 10.49 1.48
CA GLY A 353 -4.34 10.37 2.89
C GLY A 353 -2.92 9.84 3.10
N GLN A 354 -2.41 9.02 2.18
CA GLN A 354 -1.06 8.47 2.24
C GLN A 354 -0.55 8.18 0.82
N ALA A 355 0.67 8.65 0.54
CA ALA A 355 1.39 8.34 -0.70
C ALA A 355 2.81 7.87 -0.38
N ARG A 356 3.36 6.99 -1.24
CA ARG A 356 4.77 6.57 -1.21
C ARG A 356 5.36 6.80 -2.59
N VAL A 357 6.50 7.45 -2.62
CA VAL A 357 7.26 7.65 -3.85
C VAL A 357 8.49 6.76 -3.80
N TYR A 358 8.61 5.90 -4.79
CA TYR A 358 9.76 5.01 -4.97
C TYR A 358 10.66 5.56 -6.07
N ILE A 359 11.92 5.82 -5.75
CA ILE A 359 12.92 6.36 -6.69
C ILE A 359 13.98 5.31 -6.94
N LYS A 360 14.27 5.05 -8.21
CA LYS A 360 15.20 3.98 -8.62
C LYS A 360 16.64 4.27 -8.21
N ARG A 361 17.07 5.53 -8.31
CA ARG A 361 18.46 5.96 -8.06
C ARG A 361 18.47 7.07 -7.02
N THR A 362 19.37 6.99 -6.06
CA THR A 362 19.49 8.00 -5.00
C THR A 362 19.80 9.39 -5.55
N GLU A 363 20.58 9.47 -6.66
CA GLU A 363 20.89 10.74 -7.32
C GLU A 363 19.67 11.42 -7.97
N ASP A 364 18.61 10.68 -8.25
CA ASP A 364 17.34 11.24 -8.74
C ASP A 364 16.51 11.87 -7.61
N TYR A 365 16.93 11.67 -6.35
CA TYR A 365 16.35 12.36 -5.21
C TYR A 365 16.99 13.73 -5.07
N PRO A 366 16.23 14.81 -5.25
CA PRO A 366 16.79 16.14 -5.12
C PRO A 366 17.21 16.38 -3.67
N GLY A 367 18.48 16.57 -3.43
CA GLY A 367 19.04 17.00 -2.14
C GLY A 367 18.58 18.40 -1.71
N ASN A 368 17.68 18.98 -2.47
CA ASN A 368 16.97 20.21 -2.17
C ASN A 368 15.47 19.94 -2.31
N PRO A 369 14.63 20.17 -1.28
CA PRO A 369 13.19 19.83 -1.26
C PRO A 369 12.36 20.43 -2.40
N GLY A 370 12.99 21.26 -3.25
CA GLY A 370 12.27 22.09 -4.21
C GLY A 370 11.75 21.40 -5.47
N SER A 371 12.32 20.30 -5.97
CA SER A 371 11.97 19.81 -7.31
C SER A 371 10.91 18.69 -7.28
N LEU A 372 11.15 17.56 -6.64
CA LEU A 372 10.13 16.51 -6.53
C LEU A 372 9.04 16.87 -5.51
N HIS A 373 9.42 17.52 -4.39
CA HIS A 373 8.45 18.09 -3.46
C HIS A 373 7.61 19.19 -4.10
N GLN A 374 8.18 20.03 -4.96
CA GLN A 374 7.45 21.09 -5.63
C GLN A 374 6.52 20.54 -6.72
N ALA A 375 6.91 19.47 -7.43
CA ALA A 375 6.04 18.76 -8.34
C ALA A 375 4.88 18.09 -7.59
N ALA A 376 5.17 17.36 -6.51
CA ALA A 376 4.17 16.75 -5.67
C ALA A 376 3.29 17.78 -4.92
N ARG A 377 3.88 18.90 -4.46
CA ARG A 377 3.14 20.00 -3.80
C ARG A 377 2.27 20.80 -4.74
N ARG A 378 2.70 21.09 -5.96
CA ARG A 378 1.90 21.81 -6.96
C ARG A 378 0.69 21.02 -7.41
N SER A 379 0.81 19.68 -7.39
CA SER A 379 -0.26 18.77 -7.84
C SER A 379 -1.16 18.27 -6.71
N ALA A 380 -0.73 18.34 -5.45
CA ALA A 380 -1.43 17.70 -4.33
C ALA A 380 -1.62 18.58 -3.09
N GLY A 381 -1.48 19.91 -3.21
CA GLY A 381 -1.56 20.83 -2.08
C GLY A 381 -0.90 20.23 -0.83
N ASP A 382 0.29 20.62 -0.45
CA ASP A 382 1.01 20.13 0.74
C ASP A 382 0.93 18.63 1.00
N LEU A 383 1.33 17.80 0.02
CA LEU A 383 1.75 16.42 0.29
C LEU A 383 3.02 16.52 1.17
N HIS A 384 2.79 16.57 2.48
CA HIS A 384 3.86 16.58 3.44
C HIS A 384 4.61 15.28 3.39
N ASP A 385 5.91 15.38 3.08
CA ASP A 385 6.89 14.30 3.07
C ASP A 385 6.46 13.02 2.35
N GLY A 386 6.24 13.16 1.03
CA GLY A 386 6.33 12.03 0.12
C GLY A 386 7.68 11.36 0.33
N ARG A 387 7.69 10.18 0.94
CA ARG A 387 8.93 9.48 1.23
C ARG A 387 9.50 8.93 -0.03
N CYS A 388 10.71 9.33 -0.25
CA CYS A 388 11.54 8.74 -1.25
C CYS A 388 12.13 7.44 -0.72
N MET A 389 11.77 6.33 -1.34
CA MET A 389 12.42 5.06 -1.14
C MET A 389 13.06 4.67 -2.47
N SER A 390 14.29 4.21 -2.43
CA SER A 390 15.01 3.79 -3.63
C SER A 390 14.71 2.32 -3.94
N PRO A 391 13.80 1.99 -4.88
CA PRO A 391 13.72 0.64 -5.39
C PRO A 391 14.51 0.55 -6.68
N ARG A 392 15.23 -0.52 -6.87
CA ARG A 392 15.67 -0.92 -8.20
C ARG A 392 14.45 -1.44 -8.95
N ILE A 393 13.78 -0.58 -9.73
CA ILE A 393 12.70 -0.98 -10.61
C ILE A 393 13.29 -1.38 -11.95
N ALA A 394 12.70 -2.43 -12.54
CA ALA A 394 12.97 -2.83 -13.91
C ALA A 394 12.65 -1.70 -14.87
N GLY A 395 13.60 -1.39 -15.74
CA GLY A 395 13.37 -0.70 -16.99
C GLY A 395 12.66 -1.61 -17.98
#